data_e15efa24de0068ce7e55b1bae1fb2973
#
_entry.id   e15efa24de0068ce7e55b1bae1fb2973
#
_cell.length_a   1.000
_cell.length_b   1.000
_cell.length_c   1.000
_cell.angle_alpha   90.00
_cell.angle_beta   90.00
_cell.angle_gamma   90.00
#
_symmetry.space_group_name_H-M   'P 1'
#
loop_
_entity.id
_entity.type
_entity.pdbx_description
1 polymer ?
#
loop_
_entity_poly.entity_id
_entity_poly.type
_entity_poly.pdbx_seq_one_letter_code
_entity_poly.pdbx_strand_id
1 'polypeptide(L)'
;MSNTISSNSITIIIVLYKESYDLISNTLNKIENFKKIIIDNDGNDLLKKKILSRFSIDQYVLNKKNNGFSRGYNQGIKLSKTEFTLVLGPDCIIFEKDIKILVAKLLQYNNALIVSPTSYDELNNLSYAGGPLPEYAEKNQILEIKGDVCVDNTLGACMLFKTKELIERNLLFDENFFLYFSDDDLCRRIKSQNKSIIQIFNAKCIHQHGNLKVKNIYLKSFIREYNYSFDQLYYYFKIKKHQNLTNSFQKKLPLLISKLFLKLITFQFLDVIKNFSKILAYYQFKRKFLRRD
;
A
#
# COMPACT_ATOMS: atom_id res chain seq x y z
N MET A 1 -32.67 4.83 14.39
CA MET A 1 -32.73 3.51 13.77
C MET A 1 -31.31 3.07 13.48
N SER A 2 -30.81 2.07 14.18
CA SER A 2 -29.48 1.51 13.89
C SER A 2 -29.58 0.65 12.63
N ASN A 3 -29.31 1.24 11.47
CA ASN A 3 -29.12 0.43 10.26
C ASN A 3 -27.98 -0.54 10.55
N THR A 4 -28.32 -1.80 10.76
CA THR A 4 -27.33 -2.88 10.92
C THR A 4 -26.58 -2.97 9.59
N ILE A 5 -25.31 -2.50 9.58
CA ILE A 5 -24.46 -2.53 8.39
C ILE A 5 -24.26 -4.00 8.00
N SER A 6 -24.79 -4.36 6.83
CA SER A 6 -24.66 -5.72 6.31
C SER A 6 -23.24 -5.98 5.85
N SER A 7 -22.65 -7.09 6.28
CA SER A 7 -21.34 -7.54 5.77
C SER A 7 -21.35 -7.74 4.24
N ASN A 8 -22.53 -7.96 3.65
CA ASN A 8 -22.71 -8.11 2.21
C ASN A 8 -22.53 -6.80 1.42
N SER A 9 -22.54 -5.62 2.10
CA SER A 9 -22.27 -4.32 1.47
C SER A 9 -20.79 -3.99 1.33
N ILE A 10 -19.90 -4.87 1.82
CA ILE A 10 -18.46 -4.64 1.88
C ILE A 10 -17.72 -5.74 1.13
N THR A 11 -16.80 -5.36 0.26
CA THR A 11 -15.82 -6.27 -0.35
C THR A 11 -14.42 -5.97 0.19
N ILE A 12 -13.72 -6.97 0.68
CA ILE A 12 -12.33 -6.87 1.12
C ILE A 12 -11.42 -7.38 -0.01
N ILE A 13 -10.46 -6.56 -0.40
CA ILE A 13 -9.50 -6.89 -1.44
C ILE A 13 -8.14 -7.12 -0.79
N ILE A 14 -7.53 -8.27 -1.10
CA ILE A 14 -6.20 -8.64 -0.63
C ILE A 14 -5.33 -8.93 -1.86
N VAL A 15 -4.17 -8.29 -1.94
CA VAL A 15 -3.17 -8.55 -2.99
C VAL A 15 -2.04 -9.36 -2.41
N LEU A 16 -1.76 -10.53 -3.00
CA LEU A 16 -0.73 -11.46 -2.55
C LEU A 16 0.49 -11.42 -3.48
N TYR A 17 1.67 -11.54 -2.88
CA TYR A 17 2.92 -11.82 -3.59
C TYR A 17 3.92 -12.56 -2.70
N LYS A 18 3.99 -13.88 -2.84
CA LYS A 18 4.90 -14.77 -2.07
C LYS A 18 4.60 -14.87 -0.57
N GLU A 19 3.39 -14.55 -0.16
CA GLU A 19 2.95 -14.74 1.23
C GLU A 19 2.80 -16.23 1.57
N SER A 20 2.98 -16.55 2.86
CA SER A 20 2.70 -17.89 3.36
C SER A 20 1.22 -18.10 3.60
N TYR A 21 0.80 -19.36 3.51
CA TYR A 21 -0.57 -19.73 3.86
C TYR A 21 -0.95 -19.31 5.29
N ASP A 22 -0.03 -19.46 6.26
CA ASP A 22 -0.32 -19.17 7.67
C ASP A 22 -0.60 -17.67 7.89
N LEU A 23 0.15 -16.79 7.23
CA LEU A 23 -0.10 -15.35 7.27
C LEU A 23 -1.50 -15.04 6.72
N ILE A 24 -1.82 -15.54 5.52
CA ILE A 24 -3.10 -15.27 4.86
C ILE A 24 -4.26 -15.89 5.63
N SER A 25 -4.12 -17.13 6.13
CA SER A 25 -5.18 -17.78 6.90
C SER A 25 -5.49 -17.04 8.20
N ASN A 26 -4.48 -16.46 8.85
CA ASN A 26 -4.70 -15.64 10.04
C ASN A 26 -5.55 -14.40 9.72
N THR A 27 -5.26 -13.71 8.64
CA THR A 27 -6.06 -12.56 8.17
C THR A 27 -7.47 -12.99 7.78
N LEU A 28 -7.62 -14.06 6.97
CA LEU A 28 -8.91 -14.54 6.47
C LEU A 28 -9.85 -15.00 7.59
N ASN A 29 -9.33 -15.63 8.64
CA ASN A 29 -10.10 -16.04 9.83
C ASN A 29 -10.78 -14.85 10.57
N LYS A 30 -10.28 -13.62 10.41
CA LYS A 30 -10.86 -12.43 11.08
C LYS A 30 -11.92 -11.73 10.26
N ILE A 31 -12.04 -12.09 8.97
CA ILE A 31 -12.92 -11.44 7.99
C ILE A 31 -13.85 -12.44 7.28
N GLU A 32 -14.16 -13.56 7.91
CA GLU A 32 -14.93 -14.68 7.29
C GLU A 32 -16.28 -14.22 6.73
N ASN A 33 -16.98 -13.33 7.41
CA ASN A 33 -18.34 -12.89 7.09
C ASN A 33 -18.43 -11.87 5.94
N PHE A 34 -17.30 -11.43 5.38
CA PHE A 34 -17.28 -10.43 4.31
C PHE A 34 -17.03 -11.05 2.94
N LYS A 35 -17.46 -10.36 1.88
CA LYS A 35 -17.05 -10.69 0.52
C LYS A 35 -15.56 -10.44 0.36
N LYS A 36 -14.88 -11.36 -0.32
CA LYS A 36 -13.42 -11.34 -0.47
C LYS A 36 -13.02 -11.50 -1.93
N ILE A 37 -12.13 -10.62 -2.38
CA ILE A 37 -11.44 -10.73 -3.67
C ILE A 37 -9.95 -10.86 -3.39
N ILE A 38 -9.34 -11.93 -3.85
CA ILE A 38 -7.90 -12.15 -3.76
C ILE A 38 -7.27 -11.96 -5.14
N ILE A 39 -6.25 -11.12 -5.22
CA ILE A 39 -5.43 -10.92 -6.41
C ILE A 39 -4.04 -11.49 -6.12
N ASP A 40 -3.72 -12.62 -6.70
CA ASP A 40 -2.45 -13.30 -6.50
C ASP A 40 -1.48 -12.94 -7.63
N ASN A 41 -0.48 -12.14 -7.28
CA ASN A 41 0.57 -11.66 -8.17
C ASN A 41 1.76 -12.65 -8.30
N ASP A 42 1.72 -13.79 -7.61
CA ASP A 42 2.74 -14.84 -7.71
C ASP A 42 2.30 -16.00 -8.62
N GLY A 43 1.01 -16.04 -8.96
CA GLY A 43 0.43 -17.11 -9.78
C GLY A 43 0.50 -18.48 -9.08
N ASN A 44 0.37 -18.53 -7.75
CA ASN A 44 0.59 -19.72 -6.94
C ASN A 44 -0.67 -20.58 -6.83
N ASP A 45 -0.80 -21.53 -7.74
CA ASP A 45 -1.95 -22.46 -7.81
C ASP A 45 -2.08 -23.34 -6.56
N LEU A 46 -0.97 -23.71 -5.93
CA LEU A 46 -0.99 -24.52 -4.68
C LEU A 46 -1.55 -23.70 -3.53
N LEU A 47 -1.14 -22.46 -3.39
CA LEU A 47 -1.67 -21.53 -2.37
C LEU A 47 -3.16 -21.30 -2.60
N LYS A 48 -3.57 -21.04 -3.85
CA LYS A 48 -4.98 -20.90 -4.25
C LYS A 48 -5.81 -22.07 -3.82
N LYS A 49 -5.43 -23.31 -4.18
CA LYS A 49 -6.14 -24.53 -3.80
C LYS A 49 -6.27 -24.64 -2.29
N LYS A 50 -5.19 -24.39 -1.54
CA LYS A 50 -5.17 -24.45 -0.09
C LYS A 50 -6.08 -23.40 0.58
N ILE A 51 -6.15 -22.19 0.03
CA ILE A 51 -7.05 -21.14 0.52
C ILE A 51 -8.50 -21.51 0.23
N LEU A 52 -8.83 -21.90 -1.01
CA LEU A 52 -10.19 -22.19 -1.43
C LEU A 52 -10.77 -23.47 -0.77
N SER A 53 -9.93 -24.39 -0.29
CA SER A 53 -10.39 -25.56 0.45
C SER A 53 -10.90 -25.23 1.86
N ARG A 54 -10.57 -24.06 2.40
CA ARG A 54 -10.92 -23.67 3.78
C ARG A 54 -11.78 -22.41 3.88
N PHE A 55 -11.60 -21.47 2.96
CA PHE A 55 -12.25 -20.16 3.03
C PHE A 55 -13.16 -19.93 1.83
N SER A 56 -14.32 -19.33 2.09
CA SER A 56 -15.19 -18.81 1.04
C SER A 56 -14.58 -17.53 0.47
N ILE A 57 -14.17 -17.56 -0.79
CA ILE A 57 -13.59 -16.43 -1.53
C ILE A 57 -14.47 -16.18 -2.75
N ASP A 58 -15.02 -14.97 -2.88
CA ASP A 58 -15.93 -14.64 -3.99
C ASP A 58 -15.23 -14.62 -5.33
N GLN A 59 -13.99 -14.11 -5.37
CA GLN A 59 -13.16 -14.15 -6.57
C GLN A 59 -11.68 -14.34 -6.21
N TYR A 60 -11.01 -15.25 -6.91
CA TYR A 60 -9.57 -15.46 -6.80
C TYR A 60 -8.91 -15.35 -8.17
N VAL A 61 -8.15 -14.28 -8.36
CA VAL A 61 -7.48 -13.98 -9.63
C VAL A 61 -6.01 -14.35 -9.54
N LEU A 62 -5.54 -15.19 -10.43
CA LEU A 62 -4.12 -15.55 -10.60
C LEU A 62 -3.50 -14.70 -11.70
N ASN A 63 -2.57 -13.84 -11.35
CA ASN A 63 -1.79 -13.09 -12.33
C ASN A 63 -0.53 -13.87 -12.73
N LYS A 64 -0.20 -13.87 -14.02
CA LYS A 64 1.00 -14.57 -14.56
C LYS A 64 2.33 -13.93 -14.14
N LYS A 65 2.29 -12.70 -13.60
CA LYS A 65 3.46 -11.93 -13.15
C LYS A 65 3.08 -10.98 -12.04
N ASN A 66 4.08 -10.55 -11.28
CA ASN A 66 3.87 -9.52 -10.27
C ASN A 66 3.55 -8.17 -10.93
N ASN A 67 2.31 -7.74 -10.78
CA ASN A 67 1.81 -6.44 -11.26
C ASN A 67 2.01 -5.31 -10.25
N GLY A 68 2.52 -5.60 -9.06
CA GLY A 68 2.70 -4.64 -7.97
C GLY A 68 1.42 -4.34 -7.20
N PHE A 69 1.53 -3.40 -6.28
CA PHE A 69 0.46 -2.95 -5.38
C PHE A 69 -0.68 -2.28 -6.16
N SER A 70 -0.37 -1.20 -6.88
CA SER A 70 -1.37 -0.33 -7.53
C SER A 70 -2.27 -1.09 -8.50
N ARG A 71 -1.67 -1.86 -9.42
CA ARG A 71 -2.43 -2.64 -10.41
C ARG A 71 -3.22 -3.76 -9.76
N GLY A 72 -2.63 -4.42 -8.76
CA GLY A 72 -3.32 -5.49 -8.03
C GLY A 72 -4.58 -4.98 -7.35
N TYR A 73 -4.50 -3.91 -6.57
CA TYR A 73 -5.68 -3.33 -5.93
C TYR A 73 -6.68 -2.75 -6.92
N ASN A 74 -6.24 -2.06 -7.96
CA ASN A 74 -7.15 -1.59 -9.01
C ASN A 74 -7.93 -2.71 -9.68
N GLN A 75 -7.29 -3.85 -9.92
CA GLN A 75 -7.94 -5.04 -10.47
C GLN A 75 -9.06 -5.52 -9.53
N GLY A 76 -8.78 -5.62 -8.22
CA GLY A 76 -9.77 -5.98 -7.22
C GLY A 76 -10.89 -4.94 -7.08
N ILE A 77 -10.57 -3.64 -7.05
CA ILE A 77 -11.55 -2.55 -6.95
C ILE A 77 -12.54 -2.57 -8.12
N LYS A 78 -12.06 -2.79 -9.35
CA LYS A 78 -12.90 -2.89 -10.54
C LYS A 78 -13.83 -4.11 -10.53
N LEU A 79 -13.43 -5.17 -9.83
CA LEU A 79 -14.24 -6.38 -9.65
C LEU A 79 -15.25 -6.26 -8.52
N SER A 80 -15.04 -5.36 -7.56
CA SER A 80 -15.95 -5.12 -6.44
C SER A 80 -17.29 -4.59 -6.94
N LYS A 81 -18.39 -5.19 -6.44
CA LYS A 81 -19.77 -4.80 -6.76
C LYS A 81 -20.51 -4.27 -5.54
N THR A 82 -19.83 -4.10 -4.42
CA THR A 82 -20.41 -3.63 -3.16
C THR A 82 -20.28 -2.12 -3.00
N GLU A 83 -21.08 -1.57 -2.10
CA GLU A 83 -21.10 -0.14 -1.79
C GLU A 83 -19.74 0.33 -1.25
N PHE A 84 -19.13 -0.51 -0.39
CA PHE A 84 -17.84 -0.22 0.22
C PHE A 84 -16.78 -1.24 -0.21
N THR A 85 -15.57 -0.75 -0.36
CA THR A 85 -14.38 -1.59 -0.59
C THR A 85 -13.34 -1.30 0.47
N LEU A 86 -12.87 -2.36 1.12
CA LEU A 86 -11.73 -2.33 2.03
C LEU A 86 -10.50 -2.89 1.30
N VAL A 87 -9.50 -2.06 1.09
CA VAL A 87 -8.14 -2.49 0.75
C VAL A 87 -7.49 -2.98 2.03
N LEU A 88 -7.00 -4.22 2.05
CA LEU A 88 -6.38 -4.83 3.22
C LEU A 88 -5.07 -5.51 2.82
N GLY A 89 -3.97 -5.11 3.47
CA GLY A 89 -2.67 -5.79 3.33
C GLY A 89 -2.75 -7.23 3.82
N PRO A 90 -2.04 -8.18 3.19
CA PRO A 90 -2.03 -9.58 3.62
C PRO A 90 -1.44 -9.77 5.03
N ASP A 91 -0.68 -8.80 5.51
CA ASP A 91 -0.06 -8.71 6.82
C ASP A 91 -0.81 -7.75 7.78
N CYS A 92 -2.02 -7.37 7.42
CA CYS A 92 -2.90 -6.54 8.26
C CYS A 92 -4.02 -7.39 8.86
N ILE A 93 -4.18 -7.30 10.18
CA ILE A 93 -5.27 -7.94 10.91
C ILE A 93 -6.25 -6.85 11.36
N ILE A 94 -7.49 -6.99 10.92
CA ILE A 94 -8.61 -6.14 11.36
C ILE A 94 -9.77 -7.03 11.76
N PHE A 95 -10.50 -6.65 12.82
CA PHE A 95 -11.65 -7.41 13.28
C PHE A 95 -12.96 -6.87 12.69
N GLU A 96 -13.97 -7.72 12.60
CA GLU A 96 -15.30 -7.37 12.07
C GLU A 96 -15.89 -6.12 12.73
N LYS A 97 -15.76 -6.00 14.07
CA LYS A 97 -16.23 -4.82 14.82
C LYS A 97 -15.60 -3.52 14.34
N ASP A 98 -14.30 -3.56 14.03
CA ASP A 98 -13.55 -2.38 13.59
C ASP A 98 -13.94 -1.99 12.16
N ILE A 99 -14.17 -2.97 11.27
CA ILE A 99 -14.69 -2.73 9.91
C ILE A 99 -16.08 -2.06 9.99
N LYS A 100 -16.97 -2.54 10.87
CA LYS A 100 -18.29 -1.93 11.07
C LYS A 100 -18.19 -0.49 11.58
N ILE A 101 -17.24 -0.20 12.47
CA ILE A 101 -16.96 1.16 12.93
C ILE A 101 -16.51 2.03 11.74
N LEU A 102 -15.57 1.54 10.91
CA LEU A 102 -15.11 2.28 9.75
C LEU A 102 -16.26 2.64 8.80
N VAL A 103 -17.16 1.69 8.50
CA VAL A 103 -18.31 1.96 7.63
C VAL A 103 -19.25 2.99 8.25
N ALA A 104 -19.60 2.84 9.54
CA ALA A 104 -20.46 3.79 10.23
C ALA A 104 -19.87 5.22 10.18
N LYS A 105 -18.56 5.34 10.36
CA LYS A 105 -17.85 6.62 10.29
C LYS A 105 -17.77 7.18 8.87
N LEU A 106 -17.54 6.32 7.86
CA LEU A 106 -17.58 6.76 6.45
C LEU A 106 -18.94 7.28 6.02
N LEU A 107 -20.02 6.73 6.59
CA LEU A 107 -21.38 7.23 6.38
C LEU A 107 -21.66 8.52 7.17
N GLN A 108 -21.13 8.63 8.39
CA GLN A 108 -21.27 9.81 9.25
C GLN A 108 -20.58 11.04 8.66
N TYR A 109 -19.41 10.87 8.08
CA TYR A 109 -18.60 11.94 7.52
C TYR A 109 -18.89 12.13 6.02
N ASN A 110 -19.91 12.92 5.69
CA ASN A 110 -20.42 13.07 4.32
C ASN A 110 -19.35 13.43 3.29
N ASN A 111 -18.35 14.23 3.67
CA ASN A 111 -17.26 14.63 2.77
C ASN A 111 -16.11 13.61 2.72
N ALA A 112 -16.10 12.60 3.60
CA ALA A 112 -15.05 11.58 3.58
C ALA A 112 -15.24 10.63 2.39
N LEU A 113 -14.15 10.41 1.66
CA LEU A 113 -14.08 9.37 0.63
C LEU A 113 -13.34 8.14 1.13
N ILE A 114 -12.35 8.33 2.01
CA ILE A 114 -11.59 7.27 2.68
C ILE A 114 -11.66 7.44 4.19
N VAL A 115 -11.78 6.32 4.87
CA VAL A 115 -11.47 6.20 6.31
C VAL A 115 -10.47 5.09 6.52
N SER A 116 -9.61 5.25 7.52
CA SER A 116 -8.60 4.27 7.93
C SER A 116 -8.62 4.08 9.45
N PRO A 117 -8.28 2.89 9.96
CA PRO A 117 -8.18 2.66 11.39
C PRO A 117 -6.88 3.24 11.96
N THR A 118 -6.80 3.34 13.27
CA THR A 118 -5.53 3.50 13.97
C THR A 118 -4.74 2.19 13.90
N SER A 119 -3.48 2.27 13.50
CA SER A 119 -2.62 1.09 13.29
C SER A 119 -1.71 0.83 14.49
N TYR A 120 -1.53 -0.43 14.81
CA TYR A 120 -0.63 -0.92 15.85
C TYR A 120 0.31 -1.97 15.28
N ASP A 121 1.48 -2.15 15.88
CA ASP A 121 2.35 -3.29 15.61
C ASP A 121 1.92 -4.56 16.38
N GLU A 122 2.63 -5.66 16.20
CA GLU A 122 2.34 -6.92 16.89
C GLU A 122 2.52 -6.85 18.42
N LEU A 123 3.29 -5.87 18.91
CA LEU A 123 3.53 -5.61 20.33
C LEU A 123 2.52 -4.61 20.91
N ASN A 124 1.49 -4.25 20.12
CA ASN A 124 0.47 -3.25 20.47
C ASN A 124 1.04 -1.83 20.69
N ASN A 125 2.20 -1.52 20.10
CA ASN A 125 2.66 -0.15 20.04
C ASN A 125 1.98 0.57 18.88
N LEU A 126 1.73 1.88 19.06
CA LEU A 126 1.19 2.71 17.99
C LEU A 126 2.13 2.69 16.79
N SER A 127 1.60 2.39 15.63
CA SER A 127 2.30 2.39 14.36
C SER A 127 1.80 3.52 13.46
N TYR A 128 2.54 3.80 12.38
CA TYR A 128 2.08 4.78 11.41
C TYR A 128 0.76 4.36 10.78
N ALA A 129 -0.23 5.23 10.84
CA ALA A 129 -1.54 5.02 10.22
C ALA A 129 -1.94 6.17 9.29
N GLY A 130 -1.62 7.40 9.66
CA GLY A 130 -1.91 8.59 8.87
C GLY A 130 -1.11 9.80 9.35
N GLY A 131 -1.04 10.84 8.53
CA GLY A 131 -0.28 12.03 8.84
C GLY A 131 -0.20 13.01 7.66
N PRO A 132 0.86 13.83 7.60
CA PRO A 132 1.14 14.70 6.47
C PRO A 132 1.60 13.92 5.25
N LEU A 133 1.48 14.53 4.06
CA LEU A 133 2.06 13.99 2.83
C LEU A 133 3.60 13.94 2.91
N PRO A 134 4.27 13.01 2.19
CA PRO A 134 5.71 12.76 2.31
C PRO A 134 6.60 14.01 2.17
N GLU A 135 6.22 14.97 1.35
CA GLU A 135 6.99 16.21 1.16
C GLU A 135 6.88 17.21 2.30
N TYR A 136 5.96 16.99 3.24
CA TYR A 136 5.74 17.80 4.45
C TYR A 136 5.99 17.01 5.73
N ALA A 137 6.22 15.69 5.62
CA ALA A 137 6.46 14.85 6.76
C ALA A 137 7.84 15.11 7.37
N GLU A 138 7.88 15.34 8.68
CA GLU A 138 9.10 15.24 9.45
C GLU A 138 9.45 13.78 9.70
N LYS A 139 10.74 13.47 9.80
CA LYS A 139 11.17 12.08 10.00
C LYS A 139 10.64 11.54 11.33
N ASN A 140 10.08 10.34 11.28
CA ASN A 140 9.64 9.56 12.44
C ASN A 140 8.46 10.15 13.25
N GLN A 141 7.64 11.02 12.68
CA GLN A 141 6.40 11.42 13.34
C GLN A 141 5.34 10.33 13.21
N ILE A 142 4.89 9.82 14.36
CA ILE A 142 3.69 9.00 14.50
C ILE A 142 2.61 9.90 15.10
N LEU A 143 1.47 10.01 14.41
CA LEU A 143 0.36 10.82 14.90
C LEU A 143 -0.44 10.02 15.94
N GLU A 144 -0.26 10.37 17.22
CA GLU A 144 -1.15 9.90 18.27
C GLU A 144 -2.41 10.76 18.29
N ILE A 145 -3.55 10.14 18.02
CA ILE A 145 -4.85 10.82 17.96
C ILE A 145 -5.67 10.52 19.21
N LYS A 146 -6.47 11.49 19.67
CA LYS A 146 -7.42 11.37 20.80
C LYS A 146 -8.88 11.40 20.37
N GLY A 147 -9.13 11.33 19.05
CA GLY A 147 -10.44 11.34 18.40
C GLY A 147 -10.26 11.13 16.91
N ASP A 148 -11.36 11.07 16.16
CA ASP A 148 -11.30 10.98 14.71
C ASP A 148 -10.66 12.25 14.13
N VAL A 149 -9.70 12.12 13.23
CA VAL A 149 -8.91 13.24 12.69
C VAL A 149 -8.83 13.21 11.17
N CYS A 150 -8.98 14.37 10.54
CA CYS A 150 -8.72 14.54 9.13
C CYS A 150 -7.19 14.54 8.89
N VAL A 151 -6.71 13.68 8.01
CA VAL A 151 -5.30 13.52 7.68
C VAL A 151 -5.03 13.84 6.21
N ASP A 152 -3.79 14.15 5.88
CA ASP A 152 -3.39 14.38 4.49
C ASP A 152 -3.06 13.09 3.76
N ASN A 153 -2.67 12.08 4.51
CA ASN A 153 -2.23 10.80 4.02
C ASN A 153 -2.63 9.67 4.98
N THR A 154 -2.84 8.49 4.46
CA THR A 154 -3.06 7.26 5.23
C THR A 154 -2.39 6.06 4.56
N LEU A 155 -2.06 5.06 5.37
CA LEU A 155 -1.35 3.87 4.92
C LEU A 155 -2.24 2.98 4.05
N GLY A 156 -1.75 2.60 2.87
CA GLY A 156 -2.44 1.71 1.92
C GLY A 156 -2.68 0.28 2.42
N ALA A 157 -2.19 -0.05 3.62
CA ALA A 157 -2.38 -1.39 4.20
C ALA A 157 -3.82 -1.62 4.73
N CYS A 158 -4.57 -0.56 5.07
CA CYS A 158 -5.96 -0.67 5.52
C CYS A 158 -6.73 0.61 5.23
N MET A 159 -7.46 0.64 4.11
CA MET A 159 -8.28 1.77 3.65
C MET A 159 -9.67 1.32 3.27
N LEU A 160 -10.70 1.89 3.88
CA LEU A 160 -12.10 1.71 3.47
C LEU A 160 -12.59 2.92 2.69
N PHE A 161 -13.26 2.70 1.56
CA PHE A 161 -13.80 3.77 0.72
C PHE A 161 -15.13 3.43 0.07
N LYS A 162 -15.83 4.46 -0.40
CA LYS A 162 -17.06 4.35 -1.19
C LYS A 162 -16.70 3.92 -2.60
N THR A 163 -17.00 2.67 -2.97
CA THR A 163 -16.54 2.04 -4.22
C THR A 163 -16.94 2.84 -5.46
N LYS A 164 -18.23 3.15 -5.59
CA LYS A 164 -18.78 3.86 -6.75
C LYS A 164 -18.17 5.26 -6.88
N GLU A 165 -18.13 6.02 -5.80
CA GLU A 165 -17.61 7.39 -5.80
C GLU A 165 -16.12 7.42 -6.18
N LEU A 166 -15.32 6.46 -5.68
CA LEU A 166 -13.90 6.34 -6.03
C LEU A 166 -13.70 6.11 -7.54
N ILE A 167 -14.50 5.20 -8.13
CA ILE A 167 -14.41 4.85 -9.55
C ILE A 167 -14.89 6.02 -10.43
N GLU A 168 -16.05 6.61 -10.13
CA GLU A 168 -16.63 7.71 -10.91
C GLU A 168 -15.76 8.96 -10.92
N ARG A 169 -15.03 9.20 -9.83
CA ARG A 169 -14.06 10.31 -9.72
C ARG A 169 -12.71 10.02 -10.35
N ASN A 170 -12.51 8.82 -10.91
CA ASN A 170 -11.23 8.36 -11.44
C ASN A 170 -10.10 8.42 -10.39
N LEU A 171 -10.41 8.06 -9.16
CA LEU A 171 -9.50 8.06 -8.02
C LEU A 171 -8.96 6.65 -7.71
N LEU A 172 -8.63 5.87 -8.74
CA LEU A 172 -7.92 4.61 -8.61
C LEU A 172 -6.42 4.87 -8.35
N PHE A 173 -5.70 3.87 -7.86
CA PHE A 173 -4.24 3.96 -7.72
C PHE A 173 -3.57 4.23 -9.08
N ASP A 174 -2.54 5.07 -9.11
CA ASP A 174 -1.77 5.28 -10.34
C ASP A 174 -0.86 4.06 -10.59
N GLU A 175 -1.11 3.36 -11.69
CA GLU A 175 -0.45 2.10 -12.05
C GLU A 175 1.02 2.26 -12.49
N ASN A 176 1.55 3.47 -12.54
CA ASN A 176 2.97 3.72 -12.71
C ASN A 176 3.77 3.52 -11.42
N PHE A 177 3.11 3.59 -10.25
CA PHE A 177 3.69 3.15 -8.99
C PHE A 177 3.61 1.63 -8.89
N PHE A 178 4.74 1.03 -8.50
CA PHE A 178 4.78 -0.42 -8.32
C PHE A 178 4.39 -0.84 -6.91
N LEU A 179 4.93 -0.18 -5.89
CA LEU A 179 4.76 -0.57 -4.49
C LEU A 179 4.63 0.61 -3.53
N TYR A 180 5.50 1.62 -3.63
CA TYR A 180 5.59 2.73 -2.69
C TYR A 180 4.92 3.99 -3.24
N PHE A 181 4.56 4.93 -2.36
CA PHE A 181 4.00 6.24 -2.69
C PHE A 181 2.67 6.23 -3.47
N SER A 182 2.08 5.07 -3.73
CA SER A 182 0.82 5.00 -4.47
C SER A 182 -0.38 5.42 -3.63
N ASP A 183 -0.35 5.13 -2.34
CA ASP A 183 -1.31 5.60 -1.33
C ASP A 183 -1.16 7.10 -1.10
N ASP A 184 0.06 7.60 -0.98
CA ASP A 184 0.35 9.04 -0.89
C ASP A 184 -0.20 9.82 -2.09
N ASP A 185 0.03 9.31 -3.30
CA ASP A 185 -0.50 9.90 -4.54
C ASP A 185 -2.03 9.88 -4.59
N LEU A 186 -2.63 8.75 -4.20
CA LEU A 186 -4.10 8.63 -4.13
C LEU A 186 -4.67 9.64 -3.14
N CYS A 187 -4.11 9.72 -1.94
CA CYS A 187 -4.54 10.64 -0.90
C CYS A 187 -4.44 12.10 -1.38
N ARG A 188 -3.34 12.47 -2.03
CA ARG A 188 -3.15 13.80 -2.64
C ARG A 188 -4.25 14.11 -3.66
N ARG A 189 -4.57 13.16 -4.56
CA ARG A 189 -5.62 13.36 -5.59
C ARG A 189 -7.01 13.47 -4.98
N ILE A 190 -7.30 12.73 -3.93
CA ILE A 190 -8.56 12.83 -3.17
C ILE A 190 -8.70 14.24 -2.58
N LYS A 191 -7.68 14.74 -1.93
CA LYS A 191 -7.67 16.09 -1.34
C LYS A 191 -7.78 17.19 -2.40
N SER A 192 -7.16 17.02 -3.56
CA SER A 192 -7.27 17.98 -4.68
C SER A 192 -8.71 18.08 -5.25
N GLN A 193 -9.55 17.09 -4.97
CA GLN A 193 -10.98 17.11 -5.28
C GLN A 193 -11.85 17.53 -4.08
N ASN A 194 -11.27 18.19 -3.08
CA ASN A 194 -11.93 18.66 -1.87
C ASN A 194 -12.65 17.55 -1.07
N LYS A 195 -12.13 16.31 -1.14
CA LYS A 195 -12.60 15.18 -0.33
C LYS A 195 -11.68 14.94 0.86
N SER A 196 -12.26 14.41 1.94
CA SER A 196 -11.55 14.18 3.19
C SER A 196 -11.09 12.71 3.31
N ILE A 197 -9.99 12.55 4.02
CA ILE A 197 -9.44 11.28 4.48
C ILE A 197 -9.43 11.36 6.00
N ILE A 198 -10.04 10.39 6.68
CA ILE A 198 -10.20 10.46 8.12
C ILE A 198 -9.61 9.20 8.78
N GLN A 199 -8.70 9.41 9.70
CA GLN A 199 -8.24 8.35 10.60
C GLN A 199 -9.22 8.22 11.77
N ILE A 200 -9.72 7.00 11.98
CA ILE A 200 -10.75 6.69 12.97
C ILE A 200 -10.08 6.18 14.25
N PHE A 201 -10.31 6.90 15.33
CA PHE A 201 -9.70 6.63 16.64
C PHE A 201 -10.12 5.27 17.22
N ASN A 202 -11.42 4.97 17.19
CA ASN A 202 -11.98 3.77 17.84
C ASN A 202 -11.92 2.51 16.96
N ALA A 203 -11.47 2.60 15.71
CA ALA A 203 -11.22 1.44 14.86
C ALA A 203 -9.72 1.11 14.86
N LYS A 204 -9.38 -0.16 15.03
CA LYS A 204 -7.99 -0.62 15.16
C LYS A 204 -7.64 -1.68 14.13
N CYS A 205 -6.41 -1.62 13.61
CA CYS A 205 -5.80 -2.74 12.89
C CYS A 205 -4.40 -3.01 13.43
N ILE A 206 -3.93 -4.23 13.26
CA ILE A 206 -2.56 -4.65 13.57
C ILE A 206 -1.84 -4.84 12.25
N HIS A 207 -0.78 -4.08 12.00
CA HIS A 207 0.04 -4.18 10.81
C HIS A 207 1.37 -4.83 11.16
N GLN A 208 1.55 -6.06 10.71
CA GLN A 208 2.71 -6.89 11.05
C GLN A 208 3.99 -6.47 10.32
N HIS A 209 3.95 -5.40 9.52
CA HIS A 209 5.06 -4.91 8.68
C HIS A 209 5.77 -6.07 7.94
N GLY A 210 4.98 -6.77 7.11
CA GLY A 210 5.35 -8.03 6.49
C GLY A 210 6.69 -7.98 5.80
N ASN A 211 7.54 -8.86 6.23
CA ASN A 211 8.79 -9.09 5.55
C ASN A 211 8.48 -9.84 4.25
N LEU A 212 8.71 -9.21 3.09
CA LEU A 212 8.77 -9.92 1.81
C LEU A 212 9.47 -11.27 2.03
N LYS A 213 8.73 -12.37 1.86
CA LYS A 213 9.27 -13.74 2.10
C LYS A 213 10.12 -14.24 0.93
N VAL A 214 10.87 -13.35 0.32
CA VAL A 214 11.92 -13.72 -0.62
C VAL A 214 13.09 -14.27 0.18
N LYS A 215 13.37 -15.59 0.06
CA LYS A 215 14.45 -16.25 0.80
C LYS A 215 15.82 -15.64 0.49
N ASN A 216 16.04 -15.18 -0.75
CA ASN A 216 17.29 -14.53 -1.14
C ASN A 216 17.32 -13.08 -0.66
N ILE A 217 18.15 -12.78 0.32
CA ILE A 217 18.29 -11.44 0.93
C ILE A 217 18.74 -10.39 -0.08
N TYR A 218 19.56 -10.76 -1.08
CA TYR A 218 20.02 -9.85 -2.12
C TYR A 218 18.86 -9.46 -3.05
N LEU A 219 18.09 -10.43 -3.50
CA LEU A 219 16.91 -10.18 -4.33
C LEU A 219 15.86 -9.35 -3.57
N LYS A 220 15.63 -9.66 -2.29
CA LYS A 220 14.75 -8.87 -1.42
C LYS A 220 15.20 -7.42 -1.33
N SER A 221 16.49 -7.20 -1.08
CA SER A 221 17.08 -5.88 -0.98
C SER A 221 16.99 -5.13 -2.32
N PHE A 222 17.27 -5.81 -3.44
CA PHE A 222 17.16 -5.24 -4.78
C PHE A 222 15.72 -4.74 -5.06
N ILE A 223 14.72 -5.62 -4.89
CA ILE A 223 13.32 -5.30 -5.14
C ILE A 223 12.88 -4.09 -4.30
N ARG A 224 13.23 -4.07 -3.01
CA ARG A 224 12.86 -2.99 -2.11
C ARG A 224 13.50 -1.65 -2.51
N GLU A 225 14.82 -1.61 -2.62
CA GLU A 225 15.55 -0.37 -2.87
C GLU A 225 15.30 0.19 -4.27
N TYR A 226 15.16 -0.70 -5.28
CA TYR A 226 14.84 -0.30 -6.64
C TYR A 226 13.46 0.35 -6.71
N ASN A 227 12.42 -0.36 -6.24
CA ASN A 227 11.05 0.15 -6.33
C ASN A 227 10.86 1.39 -5.46
N TYR A 228 11.40 1.42 -4.24
CA TYR A 228 11.33 2.62 -3.40
C TYR A 228 11.94 3.84 -4.10
N SER A 229 13.15 3.70 -4.65
CA SER A 229 13.83 4.80 -5.32
C SER A 229 13.11 5.24 -6.60
N PHE A 230 12.60 4.29 -7.39
CA PHE A 230 11.87 4.59 -8.62
C PHE A 230 10.54 5.28 -8.33
N ASP A 231 9.75 4.71 -7.41
CA ASP A 231 8.43 5.23 -7.04
C ASP A 231 8.56 6.62 -6.36
N GLN A 232 9.60 6.83 -5.54
CA GLN A 232 9.90 8.12 -4.96
C GLN A 232 10.18 9.19 -6.04
N LEU A 233 11.06 8.87 -7.00
CA LEU A 233 11.37 9.77 -8.11
C LEU A 233 10.11 10.10 -8.93
N TYR A 234 9.26 9.11 -9.17
CA TYR A 234 8.02 9.29 -9.89
C TYR A 234 7.00 10.14 -9.10
N TYR A 235 6.87 9.93 -7.79
CA TYR A 235 6.02 10.74 -6.93
C TYR A 235 6.41 12.22 -7.00
N TYR A 236 7.70 12.52 -6.78
CA TYR A 236 8.19 13.89 -6.84
C TYR A 236 8.13 14.50 -8.25
N PHE A 237 8.21 13.68 -9.29
CA PHE A 237 7.96 14.11 -10.67
C PHE A 237 6.52 14.57 -10.85
N LYS A 238 5.55 13.82 -10.39
CA LYS A 238 4.12 14.19 -10.49
C LYS A 238 3.79 15.50 -9.79
N ILE A 239 4.42 15.78 -8.66
CA ILE A 239 4.18 17.03 -7.91
C ILE A 239 5.10 18.16 -8.32
N LYS A 240 5.81 18.02 -9.45
CA LYS A 240 6.73 19.03 -10.02
C LYS A 240 7.89 19.43 -9.08
N LYS A 241 8.22 18.59 -8.10
CA LYS A 241 9.36 18.78 -7.18
C LYS A 241 10.57 17.88 -7.51
N HIS A 242 10.54 17.22 -8.67
CA HIS A 242 11.56 16.23 -9.06
C HIS A 242 12.94 16.86 -9.36
N GLN A 243 12.99 18.10 -9.81
CA GLN A 243 14.27 18.76 -10.15
C GLN A 243 15.24 18.75 -8.98
N ASN A 244 14.77 19.11 -7.77
CA ASN A 244 15.59 19.09 -6.57
C ASN A 244 16.08 17.69 -6.23
N LEU A 245 15.21 16.69 -6.38
CA LEU A 245 15.54 15.30 -6.09
C LEU A 245 16.50 14.73 -7.14
N THR A 246 16.26 14.97 -8.44
CA THR A 246 17.14 14.50 -9.51
C THR A 246 18.50 15.19 -9.46
N ASN A 247 18.56 16.50 -9.18
CA ASN A 247 19.80 17.23 -8.99
C ASN A 247 20.57 16.70 -7.78
N SER A 248 19.89 16.47 -6.66
CA SER A 248 20.51 15.87 -5.47
C SER A 248 21.03 14.46 -5.78
N PHE A 249 20.30 13.66 -6.54
CA PHE A 249 20.76 12.33 -6.94
C PHE A 249 21.97 12.42 -7.87
N GLN A 250 21.94 13.30 -8.87
CA GLN A 250 23.09 13.51 -9.78
C GLN A 250 24.35 13.93 -9.05
N LYS A 251 24.24 14.86 -8.08
CA LYS A 251 25.38 15.28 -7.24
C LYS A 251 25.93 14.12 -6.39
N LYS A 252 25.07 13.20 -5.96
CA LYS A 252 25.46 12.02 -5.17
C LYS A 252 25.91 10.83 -6.01
N LEU A 253 25.70 10.86 -7.32
CA LEU A 253 25.99 9.72 -8.20
C LEU A 253 27.47 9.30 -8.17
N PRO A 254 28.49 10.21 -8.25
CA PRO A 254 29.89 9.83 -8.12
C PRO A 254 30.18 9.15 -6.78
N LEU A 255 29.62 9.68 -5.68
CA LEU A 255 29.75 9.09 -4.35
C LEU A 255 29.08 7.71 -4.25
N LEU A 256 27.92 7.53 -4.90
CA LEU A 256 27.25 6.22 -4.93
C LEU A 256 28.07 5.20 -5.72
N ILE A 257 28.68 5.61 -6.83
CA ILE A 257 29.54 4.76 -7.65
C ILE A 257 30.83 4.40 -6.86
N SER A 258 31.48 5.36 -6.23
CA SER A 258 32.67 5.10 -5.41
C SER A 258 32.36 4.19 -4.23
N LYS A 259 31.22 4.39 -3.55
CA LYS A 259 30.74 3.48 -2.50
C LYS A 259 30.47 2.06 -3.02
N LEU A 260 29.93 1.94 -4.23
CA LEU A 260 29.70 0.62 -4.85
C LEU A 260 31.00 -0.13 -5.02
N PHE A 261 32.04 0.52 -5.57
CA PHE A 261 33.38 -0.09 -5.72
C PHE A 261 34.02 -0.43 -4.37
N LEU A 262 34.00 0.50 -3.40
CA LEU A 262 34.53 0.25 -2.06
C LEU A 262 33.84 -0.91 -1.39
N LYS A 263 32.50 -0.98 -1.44
CA LYS A 263 31.73 -2.07 -0.87
C LYS A 263 31.96 -3.41 -1.57
N LEU A 264 32.24 -3.38 -2.87
CA LEU A 264 32.64 -4.57 -3.64
C LEU A 264 34.00 -5.12 -3.16
N ILE A 265 35.01 -4.25 -3.02
CA ILE A 265 36.35 -4.60 -2.57
C ILE A 265 36.32 -5.11 -1.12
N THR A 266 35.45 -4.56 -0.27
CA THR A 266 35.28 -4.97 1.14
C THR A 266 34.28 -6.11 1.31
N PHE A 267 33.85 -6.79 0.25
CA PHE A 267 32.93 -7.93 0.24
C PHE A 267 31.56 -7.66 0.90
N GLN A 268 31.12 -6.41 0.96
CA GLN A 268 29.83 -6.02 1.52
C GLN A 268 28.73 -6.08 0.44
N PHE A 269 28.46 -7.27 -0.09
CA PHE A 269 27.61 -7.49 -1.26
C PHE A 269 26.17 -6.97 -1.10
N LEU A 270 25.63 -6.97 0.12
CA LEU A 270 24.28 -6.43 0.35
C LEU A 270 24.21 -4.92 0.07
N ASP A 271 25.24 -4.18 0.49
CA ASP A 271 25.31 -2.74 0.25
C ASP A 271 25.64 -2.41 -1.22
N VAL A 272 26.39 -3.29 -1.89
CA VAL A 272 26.59 -3.22 -3.35
C VAL A 272 25.22 -3.27 -4.05
N ILE A 273 24.39 -4.27 -3.72
CA ILE A 273 23.05 -4.41 -4.32
C ILE A 273 22.17 -3.21 -4.04
N LYS A 274 22.15 -2.67 -2.81
CA LYS A 274 21.39 -1.48 -2.47
C LYS A 274 21.78 -0.25 -3.31
N ASN A 275 23.09 0.02 -3.42
CA ASN A 275 23.58 1.16 -4.20
C ASN A 275 23.32 0.98 -5.70
N PHE A 276 23.55 -0.23 -6.23
CA PHE A 276 23.25 -0.57 -7.62
C PHE A 276 21.77 -0.38 -7.94
N SER A 277 20.88 -0.85 -7.07
CA SER A 277 19.42 -0.72 -7.24
C SER A 277 18.99 0.74 -7.36
N LYS A 278 19.54 1.64 -6.51
CA LYS A 278 19.25 3.07 -6.55
C LYS A 278 19.73 3.72 -7.85
N ILE A 279 20.94 3.38 -8.29
CA ILE A 279 21.50 3.88 -9.54
C ILE A 279 20.64 3.41 -10.73
N LEU A 280 20.28 2.14 -10.76
CA LEU A 280 19.44 1.57 -11.83
C LEU A 280 18.04 2.22 -11.86
N ALA A 281 17.42 2.41 -10.70
CA ALA A 281 16.12 3.08 -10.58
C ALA A 281 16.16 4.50 -11.16
N TYR A 282 17.20 5.26 -10.85
CA TYR A 282 17.40 6.61 -11.40
C TYR A 282 17.52 6.61 -12.93
N TYR A 283 18.35 5.73 -13.50
CA TYR A 283 18.52 5.66 -14.95
C TYR A 283 17.24 5.22 -15.67
N GLN A 284 16.51 4.24 -15.10
CA GLN A 284 15.22 3.80 -15.63
C GLN A 284 14.16 4.90 -15.57
N PHE A 285 14.09 5.62 -14.44
CA PHE A 285 13.21 6.77 -14.30
C PHE A 285 13.53 7.84 -15.34
N LYS A 286 14.82 8.22 -15.46
CA LYS A 286 15.27 9.22 -16.45
C LYS A 286 14.89 8.81 -17.87
N ARG A 287 15.11 7.53 -18.23
CA ARG A 287 14.76 7.01 -19.55
C ARG A 287 13.25 7.06 -19.82
N LYS A 288 12.43 6.76 -18.81
CA LYS A 288 10.97 6.65 -18.98
C LYS A 288 10.26 7.99 -18.98
N PHE A 289 10.72 8.96 -18.18
CA PHE A 289 9.98 10.18 -17.91
C PHE A 289 10.71 11.49 -18.30
N LEU A 290 12.04 11.49 -18.39
CA LEU A 290 12.82 12.71 -18.68
C LEU A 290 13.48 12.71 -20.07
N ARG A 291 13.52 11.57 -20.78
CA ARG A 291 13.95 11.50 -22.18
C ARG A 291 12.71 11.54 -23.08
N ARG A 292 12.06 12.67 -23.16
CA ARG A 292 11.16 13.06 -24.25
C ARG A 292 11.57 14.44 -24.68
N ASP A 293 12.70 14.50 -25.33
CA ASP A 293 13.13 15.57 -26.26
C ASP A 293 14.09 14.94 -27.29
#